data_1d433aa544a612b0279212b457786fcb
#
_entry.id   1d433aa544a612b0279212b457786fcb
#
_cell.length_a   1.000
_cell.length_b   1.000
_cell.length_c   1.000
_cell.angle_alpha   90.00
_cell.angle_beta   90.00
_cell.angle_gamma   90.00
#
_symmetry.space_group_name_H-M   'P 1'
#
loop_
_entity.id
_entity.type
_entity.pdbx_description
1 polymer ?
#
loop_
_entity_poly.entity_id
_entity_poly.type
_entity_poly.pdbx_seq_one_letter_code
_entity_poly.pdbx_strand_id
1 'polypeptide(L)'
;MVEDIAADGEDANMCKQDNNPIQEFLVANNGLKHFCFDIETGNATTEDIAEKATESKIPAKAKTEDDIQKAKIENYQKAVDKAALLDKAPIMVLAAATDAGNVVWNCIPDPCPVKTMPGLNGEIRNFKTEKEMLLDLRDWLTERTGPNTEIVGFNSRGFDLPKLRNAYIRHKLQLPAIFIPGTNPHYDVMREYLRNYTTEFNGQLFVKLKTVQSRLGLPQYKEVISGAEAPRLAEEGKSKLVIPYCYMDTMTTYLAYKFMTGQLEDIQGA
;
A
#
# COMPACT_ATOMS: atom_id res chain seq x y z
N MET A 1 48.54 -58.77 13.90
CA MET A 1 47.09 -58.82 13.94
C MET A 1 46.63 -57.39 14.21
N VAL A 2 46.28 -56.69 13.17
CA VAL A 2 45.65 -55.37 13.24
C VAL A 2 44.44 -55.49 12.31
N GLU A 3 43.26 -55.40 12.86
CA GLU A 3 42.02 -55.53 12.15
C GLU A 3 41.68 -54.20 11.43
N ASP A 4 41.31 -54.35 10.19
CA ASP A 4 40.77 -53.27 9.34
C ASP A 4 39.41 -52.84 9.86
N ILE A 5 39.25 -51.53 10.11
CA ILE A 5 37.94 -50.88 10.32
C ILE A 5 37.59 -50.17 9.01
N ALA A 6 36.59 -50.74 8.35
CA ALA A 6 35.96 -50.13 7.18
C ALA A 6 35.28 -48.81 7.58
N ALA A 7 35.52 -47.75 6.82
CA ALA A 7 34.85 -46.50 6.94
C ALA A 7 33.54 -46.58 6.13
N ASP A 8 32.43 -46.53 6.85
CA ASP A 8 31.08 -46.37 6.26
C ASP A 8 30.94 -45.01 5.62
N GLY A 9 30.45 -45.03 4.39
CA GLY A 9 30.19 -43.83 3.61
C GLY A 9 29.09 -42.96 4.21
N GLU A 10 29.41 -41.71 4.44
CA GLU A 10 28.43 -40.71 4.75
C GLU A 10 27.57 -40.41 3.49
N ASP A 11 26.31 -40.84 3.59
CA ASP A 11 25.25 -40.38 2.68
C ASP A 11 25.18 -38.84 2.70
N ALA A 12 25.65 -38.24 1.63
CA ALA A 12 25.38 -36.85 1.34
C ALA A 12 23.88 -36.67 1.15
N ASN A 13 23.18 -36.34 2.22
CA ASN A 13 21.79 -35.99 2.23
C ASN A 13 21.66 -34.66 1.45
N MET A 14 21.48 -34.79 0.13
CA MET A 14 21.15 -33.69 -0.76
C MET A 14 19.84 -33.12 -0.24
N CYS A 15 19.95 -31.97 0.44
CA CYS A 15 18.84 -31.14 0.82
C CYS A 15 18.01 -30.89 -0.45
N LYS A 16 16.90 -31.60 -0.61
CA LYS A 16 15.90 -31.30 -1.62
C LYS A 16 15.44 -29.88 -1.29
N GLN A 17 15.86 -28.92 -2.09
CA GLN A 17 15.22 -27.61 -2.12
C GLN A 17 13.75 -27.88 -2.43
N ASP A 18 12.89 -27.76 -1.43
CA ASP A 18 11.46 -27.70 -1.62
C ASP A 18 11.21 -26.50 -2.55
N ASN A 19 10.98 -26.81 -3.82
CA ASN A 19 10.64 -25.79 -4.82
C ASN A 19 9.36 -25.10 -4.34
N ASN A 20 9.51 -23.88 -3.88
CA ASN A 20 8.39 -23.05 -3.48
C ASN A 20 7.53 -22.78 -4.73
N PRO A 21 6.25 -23.17 -4.75
CA PRO A 21 5.37 -22.96 -5.92
C PRO A 21 5.37 -21.51 -6.44
N ILE A 22 5.56 -20.55 -5.53
CA ILE A 22 5.69 -19.12 -5.88
C ILE A 22 6.97 -18.88 -6.69
N GLN A 23 8.08 -19.52 -6.32
CA GLN A 23 9.36 -19.38 -7.04
C GLN A 23 9.27 -19.95 -8.45
N GLU A 24 8.63 -21.12 -8.60
CA GLU A 24 8.38 -21.71 -9.93
C GLU A 24 7.48 -20.82 -10.79
N PHE A 25 6.41 -20.25 -10.20
CA PHE A 25 5.53 -19.30 -10.89
C PHE A 25 6.30 -18.06 -11.37
N LEU A 26 7.15 -17.45 -10.52
CA LEU A 26 7.91 -16.26 -10.85
C LEU A 26 8.94 -16.51 -11.96
N VAL A 27 9.61 -17.68 -11.95
CA VAL A 27 10.54 -18.08 -13.01
C VAL A 27 9.79 -18.28 -14.32
N ALA A 28 8.64 -18.97 -14.30
CA ALA A 28 7.84 -19.23 -15.49
C ALA A 28 7.24 -17.96 -16.12
N ASN A 29 6.93 -16.94 -15.32
CA ASN A 29 6.28 -15.70 -15.75
C ASN A 29 7.19 -14.47 -15.83
N ASN A 30 8.50 -14.61 -15.62
CA ASN A 30 9.45 -13.49 -15.62
C ASN A 30 9.11 -12.43 -14.53
N GLY A 31 8.64 -12.88 -13.36
CA GLY A 31 8.17 -12.06 -12.26
C GLY A 31 6.65 -11.93 -12.19
N LEU A 32 6.16 -11.15 -11.23
CA LEU A 32 4.73 -10.83 -11.11
C LEU A 32 4.23 -10.06 -12.33
N LYS A 33 3.03 -10.39 -12.78
CA LYS A 33 2.34 -9.60 -13.84
C LYS A 33 1.79 -8.30 -13.27
N HIS A 34 1.19 -8.38 -12.07
CA HIS A 34 0.53 -7.24 -11.45
C HIS A 34 0.95 -7.10 -9.99
N PHE A 35 1.11 -5.86 -9.57
CA PHE A 35 1.28 -5.46 -8.18
C PHE A 35 0.22 -4.39 -7.87
N CYS A 36 -0.95 -4.84 -7.43
CA CYS A 36 -2.02 -3.94 -6.97
C CYS A 36 -1.82 -3.65 -5.49
N PHE A 37 -1.84 -2.39 -5.09
CA PHE A 37 -1.60 -2.03 -3.70
C PHE A 37 -2.38 -0.80 -3.26
N ASP A 38 -2.53 -0.69 -1.94
CA ASP A 38 -3.09 0.45 -1.22
C ASP A 38 -2.31 0.66 0.08
N ILE A 39 -2.31 1.88 0.63
CA ILE A 39 -1.64 2.21 1.87
C ILE A 39 -2.54 2.94 2.85
N GLU A 40 -2.31 2.69 4.16
CA GLU A 40 -2.87 3.49 5.23
C GLU A 40 -1.74 4.21 5.99
N THR A 41 -1.96 5.48 6.30
CA THR A 41 -0.98 6.32 6.99
C THR A 41 -1.40 6.60 8.41
N GLY A 42 -0.42 6.90 9.29
CA GLY A 42 -0.67 7.64 10.53
C GLY A 42 -0.74 9.14 10.26
N ASN A 43 -0.76 9.94 11.34
CA ASN A 43 -0.64 11.38 11.23
C ASN A 43 0.84 11.82 11.22
N ALA A 44 1.13 12.97 10.62
CA ALA A 44 2.41 13.62 10.77
C ALA A 44 2.62 14.07 12.22
N THR A 45 3.87 14.30 12.64
CA THR A 45 4.18 14.76 14.01
C THR A 45 3.65 16.19 14.26
N THR A 46 3.54 16.56 15.52
CA THR A 46 3.13 17.92 15.90
C THR A 46 4.07 18.98 15.31
N GLU A 47 5.37 18.68 15.22
CA GLU A 47 6.38 19.54 14.63
C GLU A 47 6.16 19.71 13.12
N ASP A 48 5.88 18.63 12.39
CA ASP A 48 5.60 18.67 10.95
C ASP A 48 4.31 19.41 10.64
N ILE A 49 3.29 19.25 11.49
CA ILE A 49 2.02 19.98 11.39
C ILE A 49 2.27 21.48 11.62
N ALA A 50 3.07 21.84 12.62
CA ALA A 50 3.40 23.23 12.91
C ALA A 50 4.23 23.87 11.77
N GLU A 51 5.21 23.14 11.22
CA GLU A 51 5.98 23.58 10.04
C GLU A 51 5.03 23.87 8.87
N LYS A 52 4.12 22.94 8.56
CA LYS A 52 3.16 23.11 7.47
C LYS A 52 2.21 24.26 7.67
N ALA A 53 1.79 24.51 8.91
CA ALA A 53 0.95 25.66 9.25
C ALA A 53 1.65 26.99 8.96
N THR A 54 2.98 27.06 9.23
CA THR A 54 3.77 28.28 8.98
C THR A 54 4.01 28.56 7.48
N GLU A 55 4.06 27.52 6.64
CA GLU A 55 4.15 27.67 5.18
C GLU A 55 2.87 28.27 4.57
N SER A 56 1.75 28.20 5.28
CA SER A 56 0.47 28.67 4.78
C SER A 56 0.39 30.19 4.80
N LYS A 57 0.00 30.77 3.66
CA LYS A 57 -0.10 32.23 3.52
C LYS A 57 -1.15 32.82 4.45
N ILE A 58 -0.80 33.89 5.13
CA ILE A 58 -1.77 34.72 5.86
C ILE A 58 -2.56 35.53 4.80
N PRO A 59 -3.90 35.54 4.88
CA PRO A 59 -4.71 36.28 3.92
C PRO A 59 -4.35 37.78 3.92
N ALA A 60 -4.25 38.40 2.73
CA ALA A 60 -3.92 39.82 2.57
C ALA A 60 -4.93 40.79 3.26
N LYS A 61 -6.13 40.28 3.58
CA LYS A 61 -7.15 40.99 4.34
C LYS A 61 -6.89 41.08 5.85
N ALA A 62 -6.00 40.21 6.39
CA ALA A 62 -5.62 40.22 7.81
C ALA A 62 -4.66 41.41 8.07
N LYS A 63 -5.19 42.50 8.55
CA LYS A 63 -4.44 43.76 8.74
C LYS A 63 -4.13 44.09 10.18
N THR A 64 -4.88 43.53 11.12
CA THR A 64 -4.65 43.69 12.55
C THR A 64 -3.89 42.50 13.13
N GLU A 65 -3.22 42.68 14.29
CA GLU A 65 -2.54 41.57 14.97
C GLU A 65 -3.53 40.45 15.32
N ASP A 66 -4.75 40.80 15.73
CA ASP A 66 -5.82 39.84 16.04
C ASP A 66 -6.23 39.03 14.79
N ASP A 67 -6.36 39.68 13.62
CA ASP A 67 -6.65 39.00 12.35
C ASP A 67 -5.53 38.04 11.96
N ILE A 68 -4.28 38.45 12.17
CA ILE A 68 -3.09 37.64 11.88
C ILE A 68 -3.06 36.40 12.79
N GLN A 69 -3.28 36.58 14.09
CA GLN A 69 -3.31 35.46 15.04
C GLN A 69 -4.45 34.49 14.72
N LYS A 70 -5.63 34.99 14.41
CA LYS A 70 -6.75 34.17 13.99
C LYS A 70 -6.41 33.36 12.74
N ALA A 71 -5.80 33.98 11.74
CA ALA A 71 -5.37 33.27 10.51
C ALA A 71 -4.31 32.18 10.79
N LYS A 72 -3.37 32.42 11.73
CA LYS A 72 -2.39 31.41 12.15
C LYS A 72 -3.07 30.22 12.81
N ILE A 73 -4.04 30.45 13.71
CA ILE A 73 -4.82 29.37 14.37
C ILE A 73 -5.60 28.56 13.31
N GLU A 74 -6.27 29.23 12.38
CA GLU A 74 -6.99 28.57 11.29
C GLU A 74 -6.06 27.72 10.39
N ASN A 75 -4.87 28.22 10.08
CA ASN A 75 -3.87 27.50 9.30
C ASN A 75 -3.37 26.26 10.04
N TYR A 76 -3.12 26.39 11.36
CA TYR A 76 -2.73 25.24 12.18
C TYR A 76 -3.83 24.19 12.24
N GLN A 77 -5.10 24.59 12.45
CA GLN A 77 -6.22 23.65 12.45
C GLN A 77 -6.36 22.92 11.11
N LYS A 78 -6.24 23.65 9.99
CA LYS A 78 -6.25 23.03 8.63
C LYS A 78 -5.09 22.06 8.42
N ALA A 79 -3.93 22.32 9.01
CA ALA A 79 -2.79 21.40 8.94
C ALA A 79 -3.04 20.14 9.80
N VAL A 80 -3.64 20.29 10.99
CA VAL A 80 -4.09 19.16 11.82
C VAL A 80 -5.10 18.29 11.08
N ASP A 81 -6.13 18.89 10.47
CA ASP A 81 -7.18 18.16 9.74
C ASP A 81 -6.63 17.37 8.53
N LYS A 82 -5.44 17.73 8.07
CA LYS A 82 -4.76 17.10 6.93
C LYS A 82 -3.47 16.38 7.32
N ALA A 83 -3.24 16.13 8.60
CA ALA A 83 -1.98 15.58 9.10
C ALA A 83 -1.58 14.26 8.40
N ALA A 84 -2.53 13.37 8.16
CA ALA A 84 -2.32 12.11 7.44
C ALA A 84 -1.96 12.30 5.95
N LEU A 85 -2.32 13.45 5.36
CA LEU A 85 -2.00 13.77 3.97
C LEU A 85 -0.62 14.40 3.81
N LEU A 86 0.05 14.83 4.89
CA LEU A 86 1.37 15.44 4.82
C LEU A 86 2.41 14.42 4.35
N ASP A 87 3.40 14.87 3.58
CA ASP A 87 4.45 13.99 3.03
C ASP A 87 5.24 13.24 4.10
N LYS A 88 5.31 13.80 5.31
CA LYS A 88 6.01 13.22 6.45
C LYS A 88 5.16 12.25 7.29
N ALA A 89 3.85 12.12 7.02
CA ALA A 89 3.02 11.15 7.70
C ALA A 89 3.52 9.72 7.43
N PRO A 90 3.68 8.88 8.47
CA PRO A 90 4.22 7.53 8.31
C PRO A 90 3.23 6.60 7.62
N ILE A 91 3.74 5.63 6.85
CA ILE A 91 2.95 4.53 6.34
C ILE A 91 2.83 3.48 7.44
N MET A 92 1.61 3.13 7.81
CA MET A 92 1.31 2.19 8.90
C MET A 92 0.94 0.81 8.40
N VAL A 93 0.26 0.74 7.25
CA VAL A 93 -0.13 -0.50 6.58
C VAL A 93 0.07 -0.33 5.08
N LEU A 94 0.52 -1.39 4.42
CA LEU A 94 0.47 -1.56 2.98
C LEU A 94 -0.13 -2.93 2.70
N ALA A 95 -1.18 -2.99 1.90
CA ALA A 95 -1.73 -4.23 1.40
C ALA A 95 -1.44 -4.37 -0.09
N ALA A 96 -1.11 -5.58 -0.52
CA ALA A 96 -0.92 -5.89 -1.93
C ALA A 96 -1.69 -7.14 -2.35
N ALA A 97 -2.30 -7.06 -3.52
CA ALA A 97 -2.90 -8.17 -4.25
C ALA A 97 -2.11 -8.39 -5.54
N THR A 98 -1.73 -9.64 -5.78
CA THR A 98 -0.93 -10.03 -6.94
C THR A 98 -1.48 -11.31 -7.58
N ASP A 99 -0.98 -11.64 -8.73
CA ASP A 99 -1.26 -12.92 -9.39
C ASP A 99 -0.63 -14.15 -8.69
N ALA A 100 0.27 -13.92 -7.72
CA ALA A 100 0.89 -14.98 -6.91
C ALA A 100 0.36 -15.05 -5.45
N GLY A 101 -0.66 -14.28 -5.11
CA GLY A 101 -1.24 -14.20 -3.77
C GLY A 101 -1.19 -12.78 -3.18
N ASN A 102 -1.64 -12.66 -1.94
CA ASN A 102 -1.81 -11.39 -1.28
C ASN A 102 -0.85 -11.25 -0.09
N VAL A 103 -0.36 -10.04 0.16
CA VAL A 103 0.53 -9.77 1.30
C VAL A 103 0.10 -8.45 1.96
N VAL A 104 0.16 -8.41 3.29
CA VAL A 104 -0.02 -7.18 4.05
C VAL A 104 1.22 -6.93 4.90
N TRP A 105 1.79 -5.76 4.76
CA TRP A 105 2.85 -5.23 5.63
C TRP A 105 2.23 -4.29 6.65
N ASN A 106 2.52 -4.52 7.92
CA ASN A 106 1.94 -3.77 9.03
C ASN A 106 3.01 -3.33 10.02
N CYS A 107 3.01 -2.07 10.41
CA CYS A 107 3.83 -1.53 11.50
C CYS A 107 3.02 -0.77 12.56
N ILE A 108 1.71 -1.03 12.64
CA ILE A 108 0.88 -0.53 13.73
C ILE A 108 1.42 -1.08 15.07
N PRO A 109 1.54 -0.26 16.12
CA PRO A 109 2.16 -0.66 17.39
C PRO A 109 1.57 -1.91 18.06
N ASP A 110 0.26 -2.17 17.90
CA ASP A 110 -0.36 -3.43 18.31
C ASP A 110 -0.38 -4.39 17.12
N PRO A 111 0.58 -5.35 17.06
CA PRO A 111 0.67 -6.25 15.92
C PRO A 111 -0.60 -7.09 15.79
N CYS A 112 -1.04 -7.30 14.57
CA CYS A 112 -2.16 -8.19 14.33
C CYS A 112 -1.77 -9.61 14.76
N PRO A 113 -2.46 -10.21 15.75
CA PRO A 113 -2.12 -11.55 16.25
C PRO A 113 -2.43 -12.64 15.23
N VAL A 114 -3.16 -12.32 14.17
CA VAL A 114 -3.60 -13.25 13.13
C VAL A 114 -2.61 -13.15 11.97
N LYS A 115 -1.96 -14.27 11.64
CA LYS A 115 -1.06 -14.33 10.46
C LYS A 115 -1.82 -14.44 9.15
N THR A 116 -3.09 -14.80 9.21
CA THR A 116 -3.99 -14.94 8.06
C THR A 116 -5.36 -14.39 8.43
N MET A 117 -6.05 -13.75 7.50
CA MET A 117 -7.45 -13.32 7.67
C MET A 117 -8.36 -14.22 6.83
N PRO A 118 -9.62 -14.45 7.24
CA PRO A 118 -10.60 -15.10 6.39
C PRO A 118 -10.70 -14.38 5.04
N GLY A 119 -10.55 -15.11 3.94
CA GLY A 119 -10.52 -14.54 2.58
C GLY A 119 -9.18 -13.93 2.15
N LEU A 120 -8.17 -13.84 3.04
CA LEU A 120 -6.80 -13.50 2.66
C LEU A 120 -6.10 -14.77 2.17
N ASN A 121 -5.96 -14.90 0.87
CA ASN A 121 -5.04 -15.89 0.29
C ASN A 121 -3.62 -15.28 0.29
N GLY A 122 -2.95 -15.32 1.45
CA GLY A 122 -1.65 -14.68 1.62
C GLY A 122 -1.23 -14.56 3.08
N GLU A 123 -0.29 -13.65 3.35
CA GLU A 123 0.34 -13.48 4.64
C GLU A 123 0.24 -12.05 5.20
N ILE A 124 0.28 -11.93 6.54
CA ILE A 124 0.45 -10.65 7.23
C ILE A 124 1.83 -10.63 7.86
N ARG A 125 2.62 -9.63 7.50
CA ARG A 125 3.97 -9.37 8.01
C ARG A 125 3.92 -8.19 8.97
N ASN A 126 4.34 -8.41 10.21
CA ASN A 126 4.32 -7.38 11.26
C ASN A 126 5.74 -6.88 11.55
N PHE A 127 5.89 -5.58 11.64
CA PHE A 127 7.15 -4.88 11.90
C PHE A 127 7.00 -3.92 13.07
N LYS A 128 8.10 -3.58 13.71
CA LYS A 128 8.11 -2.61 14.82
C LYS A 128 8.16 -1.17 14.32
N THR A 129 8.70 -0.96 13.13
CA THR A 129 8.92 0.37 12.57
C THR A 129 8.60 0.40 11.08
N GLU A 130 8.20 1.59 10.58
CA GLU A 130 8.05 1.84 9.14
C GLU A 130 9.31 1.48 8.35
N LYS A 131 10.50 1.78 8.92
CA LYS A 131 11.77 1.49 8.25
C LYS A 131 11.98 -0.01 8.01
N GLU A 132 11.71 -0.85 9.02
CA GLU A 132 11.80 -2.30 8.89
C GLU A 132 10.81 -2.83 7.86
N MET A 133 9.58 -2.32 7.88
CA MET A 133 8.54 -2.64 6.92
C MET A 133 8.96 -2.30 5.48
N LEU A 134 9.52 -1.12 5.26
CA LEU A 134 9.97 -0.68 3.94
C LEU A 134 11.17 -1.48 3.43
N LEU A 135 12.06 -1.93 4.31
CA LEU A 135 13.18 -2.81 3.94
C LEU A 135 12.66 -4.17 3.46
N ASP A 136 11.76 -4.80 4.21
CA ASP A 136 11.16 -6.08 3.81
C ASP A 136 10.36 -5.94 2.50
N LEU A 137 9.57 -4.89 2.36
CA LEU A 137 8.84 -4.59 1.12
C LEU A 137 9.80 -4.46 -0.09
N ARG A 138 10.91 -3.74 0.08
CA ARG A 138 11.92 -3.59 -0.98
C ARG A 138 12.50 -4.94 -1.39
N ASP A 139 12.90 -5.75 -0.43
CA ASP A 139 13.53 -7.05 -0.68
C ASP A 139 12.51 -8.00 -1.34
N TRP A 140 11.29 -8.01 -0.86
CA TRP A 140 10.17 -8.79 -1.43
C TRP A 140 9.89 -8.38 -2.89
N LEU A 141 9.84 -7.07 -3.18
CA LEU A 141 9.63 -6.56 -4.54
C LEU A 141 10.82 -6.87 -5.46
N THR A 142 12.04 -6.75 -4.97
CA THR A 142 13.26 -7.02 -5.75
C THR A 142 13.31 -8.46 -6.24
N GLU A 143 12.85 -9.39 -5.41
CA GLU A 143 12.80 -10.80 -5.76
C GLU A 143 11.69 -11.17 -6.74
N ARG A 144 10.59 -10.40 -6.76
CA ARG A 144 9.34 -10.83 -7.40
C ARG A 144 8.88 -9.95 -8.55
N THR A 145 9.43 -8.76 -8.71
CA THR A 145 8.99 -7.84 -9.77
C THR A 145 10.04 -7.68 -10.87
N GLY A 146 9.56 -7.48 -12.09
CA GLY A 146 10.38 -7.22 -13.27
C GLY A 146 9.93 -5.95 -14.00
N PRO A 147 10.58 -5.60 -15.11
CA PRO A 147 10.27 -4.38 -15.87
C PRO A 147 8.85 -4.36 -16.46
N ASN A 148 8.25 -5.53 -16.62
CA ASN A 148 6.89 -5.69 -17.16
C ASN A 148 5.82 -5.82 -16.08
N THR A 149 6.19 -5.84 -14.79
CA THR A 149 5.22 -5.86 -13.69
C THR A 149 4.42 -4.57 -13.71
N GLU A 150 3.11 -4.66 -13.92
CA GLU A 150 2.24 -3.49 -13.91
C GLU A 150 1.86 -3.11 -12.47
N ILE A 151 2.08 -1.85 -12.13
CA ILE A 151 1.58 -1.28 -10.88
C ILE A 151 0.09 -0.97 -11.06
N VAL A 152 -0.73 -1.41 -10.11
CA VAL A 152 -2.15 -1.11 -10.08
C VAL A 152 -2.48 -0.40 -8.77
N GLY A 153 -3.33 0.62 -8.81
CA GLY A 153 -3.79 1.29 -7.61
C GLY A 153 -4.95 2.25 -7.89
N PHE A 154 -5.57 2.76 -6.85
CA PHE A 154 -6.66 3.72 -6.94
C PHE A 154 -6.19 5.11 -6.53
N ASN A 155 -6.13 6.07 -7.44
CA ASN A 155 -5.49 7.38 -7.23
C ASN A 155 -4.01 7.27 -6.79
N SER A 156 -3.39 6.15 -7.05
CA SER A 156 -2.05 5.83 -6.56
C SER A 156 -0.96 6.74 -7.13
N ARG A 157 -1.15 7.32 -8.32
CA ARG A 157 -0.27 8.36 -8.86
C ARG A 157 -0.33 9.66 -8.06
N GLY A 158 -1.49 9.97 -7.49
CA GLY A 158 -1.73 11.19 -6.73
C GLY A 158 -1.43 11.09 -5.24
N PHE A 159 -1.41 9.88 -4.68
CA PHE A 159 -1.26 9.68 -3.24
C PHE A 159 -0.26 8.58 -2.87
N ASP A 160 -0.54 7.31 -3.12
CA ASP A 160 0.23 6.19 -2.59
C ASP A 160 1.69 6.17 -3.03
N LEU A 161 1.96 6.31 -4.33
CA LEU A 161 3.33 6.32 -4.85
C LEU A 161 4.16 7.51 -4.37
N PRO A 162 3.66 8.76 -4.37
CA PRO A 162 4.36 9.86 -3.72
C PRO A 162 4.67 9.60 -2.24
N LYS A 163 3.71 9.07 -1.48
CA LYS A 163 3.90 8.71 -0.06
C LYS A 163 5.00 7.67 0.12
N LEU A 164 4.96 6.57 -0.63
CA LEU A 164 5.99 5.52 -0.60
C LEU A 164 7.37 6.09 -0.93
N ARG A 165 7.50 6.86 -2.02
CA ARG A 165 8.77 7.47 -2.41
C ARG A 165 9.32 8.39 -1.32
N ASN A 166 8.48 9.23 -0.73
CA ASN A 166 8.86 10.11 0.37
C ASN A 166 9.27 9.32 1.62
N ALA A 167 8.60 8.20 1.93
CA ALA A 167 8.98 7.33 3.04
C ALA A 167 10.38 6.72 2.83
N TYR A 168 10.69 6.19 1.64
CA TYR A 168 12.03 5.69 1.32
C TYR A 168 13.10 6.78 1.43
N ILE A 169 12.83 8.00 0.92
CA ILE A 169 13.74 9.17 1.02
C ILE A 169 13.95 9.54 2.49
N ARG A 170 12.87 9.66 3.27
CA ARG A 170 12.91 10.01 4.70
C ARG A 170 13.78 9.05 5.51
N HIS A 171 13.70 7.76 5.23
CA HIS A 171 14.50 6.72 5.88
C HIS A 171 15.87 6.50 5.25
N LYS A 172 16.26 7.27 4.21
CA LYS A 172 17.51 7.12 3.45
C LYS A 172 17.69 5.70 2.91
N LEU A 173 16.61 5.11 2.41
CA LEU A 173 16.59 3.78 1.82
C LEU A 173 16.60 3.89 0.29
N GLN A 174 17.20 2.89 -0.36
CA GLN A 174 17.09 2.75 -1.81
C GLN A 174 15.67 2.42 -2.22
N LEU A 175 15.13 3.17 -3.17
CA LEU A 175 13.80 2.96 -3.73
C LEU A 175 13.77 1.67 -4.55
N PRO A 176 12.77 0.79 -4.39
CA PRO A 176 12.56 -0.35 -5.28
C PRO A 176 12.41 0.10 -6.73
N ALA A 177 12.99 -0.66 -7.66
CA ALA A 177 12.98 -0.31 -9.09
C ALA A 177 11.58 -0.03 -9.62
N ILE A 178 10.59 -0.85 -9.22
CA ILE A 178 9.20 -0.72 -9.61
C ILE A 178 8.58 0.65 -9.23
N PHE A 179 9.05 1.32 -8.17
CA PHE A 179 8.54 2.62 -7.73
C PHE A 179 9.28 3.81 -8.34
N ILE A 180 10.34 3.58 -9.11
CA ILE A 180 11.02 4.66 -9.84
C ILE A 180 10.09 5.17 -10.95
N PRO A 181 9.88 6.49 -11.08
CA PRO A 181 8.99 7.02 -12.11
C PRO A 181 9.40 6.59 -13.53
N GLY A 182 8.46 6.02 -14.27
CA GLY A 182 8.66 5.64 -15.68
C GLY A 182 9.34 4.30 -15.92
N THR A 183 9.68 3.53 -14.88
CA THR A 183 10.31 2.20 -15.06
C THR A 183 9.31 1.10 -15.38
N ASN A 184 8.12 1.15 -14.79
CA ASN A 184 7.11 0.12 -14.92
C ASN A 184 5.78 0.66 -15.47
N PRO A 185 4.99 -0.17 -16.16
CA PRO A 185 3.60 0.16 -16.49
C PRO A 185 2.82 0.48 -15.23
N HIS A 186 1.86 1.41 -15.33
CA HIS A 186 1.06 1.83 -14.19
C HIS A 186 -0.39 2.10 -14.60
N TYR A 187 -1.30 1.32 -14.06
CA TYR A 187 -2.74 1.46 -14.21
C TYR A 187 -3.37 2.11 -12.98
N ASP A 188 -3.74 3.37 -13.08
CA ASP A 188 -4.47 4.08 -12.03
C ASP A 188 -5.97 3.95 -12.29
N VAL A 189 -6.62 3.07 -11.53
CA VAL A 189 -8.03 2.69 -11.72
C VAL A 189 -8.96 3.91 -11.67
N MET A 190 -8.72 4.87 -10.77
CA MET A 190 -9.54 6.08 -10.69
C MET A 190 -9.43 6.91 -11.97
N ARG A 191 -8.23 7.12 -12.47
CA ARG A 191 -7.99 7.94 -13.67
C ARG A 191 -8.52 7.27 -14.93
N GLU A 192 -8.29 5.96 -15.07
CA GLU A 192 -8.79 5.20 -16.21
C GLU A 192 -10.32 5.11 -16.19
N TYR A 193 -10.93 4.97 -15.01
CA TYR A 193 -12.38 5.02 -14.86
C TYR A 193 -12.95 6.38 -15.31
N LEU A 194 -12.39 7.47 -14.80
CA LEU A 194 -12.85 8.83 -15.17
C LEU A 194 -12.67 9.11 -16.66
N ARG A 195 -11.63 8.56 -17.28
CA ARG A 195 -11.32 8.78 -18.69
C ARG A 195 -12.19 7.97 -19.65
N ASN A 196 -12.44 6.69 -19.33
CA ASN A 196 -12.93 5.72 -20.29
C ASN A 196 -14.29 5.09 -19.94
N TYR A 197 -14.75 5.19 -18.69
CA TYR A 197 -15.91 4.44 -18.19
C TYR A 197 -17.05 5.30 -17.66
N THR A 198 -16.96 6.62 -17.75
CA THR A 198 -18.04 7.52 -17.38
C THR A 198 -18.18 8.66 -18.38
N THR A 199 -19.44 8.97 -18.72
CA THR A 199 -19.78 10.15 -19.52
C THR A 199 -20.06 11.38 -18.64
N GLU A 200 -20.14 11.20 -17.32
CA GLU A 200 -20.38 12.27 -16.35
C GLU A 200 -19.11 13.04 -15.99
N PHE A 201 -18.06 12.87 -16.78
CA PHE A 201 -16.79 13.56 -16.59
C PHE A 201 -16.91 15.03 -17.00
N ASN A 202 -17.46 15.84 -16.11
CA ASN A 202 -17.53 17.29 -16.23
C ASN A 202 -16.31 17.98 -15.60
N GLY A 203 -15.09 17.52 -15.92
CA GLY A 203 -13.87 18.04 -15.31
C GLY A 203 -13.64 17.53 -13.86
N GLN A 204 -14.35 16.52 -13.42
CA GLN A 204 -14.07 15.88 -12.12
C GLN A 204 -12.68 15.25 -12.15
N LEU A 205 -11.86 15.61 -11.17
CA LEU A 205 -10.51 15.06 -10.99
C LEU A 205 -10.49 13.88 -10.02
N PHE A 206 -11.63 13.58 -9.38
CA PHE A 206 -11.73 12.59 -8.31
C PHE A 206 -13.09 11.90 -8.31
N VAL A 207 -13.08 10.58 -8.08
CA VAL A 207 -14.23 9.75 -7.77
C VAL A 207 -13.86 8.82 -6.61
N LYS A 208 -14.80 8.46 -5.74
CA LYS A 208 -14.55 7.52 -4.64
C LYS A 208 -14.49 6.08 -5.17
N LEU A 209 -13.64 5.24 -4.60
CA LEU A 209 -13.54 3.81 -4.93
C LEU A 209 -14.90 3.11 -4.82
N LYS A 210 -15.64 3.36 -3.77
CA LYS A 210 -17.01 2.85 -3.56
C LYS A 210 -17.98 3.21 -4.68
N THR A 211 -17.85 4.40 -5.27
CA THR A 211 -18.65 4.81 -6.42
C THR A 211 -18.30 3.98 -7.65
N VAL A 212 -17.01 3.77 -7.92
CA VAL A 212 -16.54 2.92 -9.01
C VAL A 212 -17.01 1.48 -8.81
N GLN A 213 -16.81 0.92 -7.62
CA GLN A 213 -17.26 -0.40 -7.22
C GLN A 213 -18.77 -0.61 -7.48
N SER A 214 -19.59 0.33 -7.02
CA SER A 214 -21.05 0.28 -7.22
C SER A 214 -21.45 0.33 -8.70
N ARG A 215 -20.82 1.22 -9.47
CA ARG A 215 -21.14 1.38 -10.90
C ARG A 215 -20.68 0.23 -11.78
N LEU A 216 -19.59 -0.45 -11.39
CA LEU A 216 -19.12 -1.65 -12.06
C LEU A 216 -19.88 -2.92 -11.62
N GLY A 217 -20.82 -2.81 -10.66
CA GLY A 217 -21.56 -3.96 -10.13
C GLY A 217 -20.70 -4.93 -9.31
N LEU A 218 -19.57 -4.48 -8.79
CA LEU A 218 -18.68 -5.30 -7.98
C LEU A 218 -19.24 -5.56 -6.58
N PRO A 219 -18.88 -6.68 -5.93
CA PRO A 219 -19.33 -6.99 -4.58
C PRO A 219 -19.10 -5.83 -3.62
N GLN A 220 -20.13 -5.46 -2.86
CA GLN A 220 -20.05 -4.38 -1.88
C GLN A 220 -19.65 -4.96 -0.54
N TYR A 221 -18.58 -4.41 0.05
CA TYR A 221 -18.17 -4.76 1.41
C TYR A 221 -18.71 -3.73 2.39
N LYS A 222 -19.11 -4.20 3.58
CA LYS A 222 -19.50 -3.31 4.66
C LYS A 222 -18.24 -2.66 5.23
N GLU A 223 -18.04 -1.39 4.95
CA GLU A 223 -16.98 -0.60 5.59
C GLU A 223 -17.25 -0.56 7.10
N VAL A 224 -16.25 -0.98 7.89
CA VAL A 224 -16.28 -0.92 9.36
C VAL A 224 -15.72 0.41 9.84
N ILE A 225 -14.81 1.00 9.06
CA ILE A 225 -14.18 2.30 9.30
C ILE A 225 -14.16 3.10 8.00
N SER A 226 -13.90 4.39 8.10
CA SER A 226 -13.65 5.26 6.94
C SER A 226 -12.15 5.58 6.80
N GLY A 227 -11.69 5.97 5.61
CA GLY A 227 -10.31 6.42 5.40
C GLY A 227 -9.93 7.64 6.25
N ALA A 228 -10.88 8.47 6.66
CA ALA A 228 -10.64 9.59 7.57
C ALA A 228 -10.36 9.13 9.02
N GLU A 229 -10.84 7.96 9.42
CA GLU A 229 -10.64 7.39 10.76
C GLU A 229 -9.37 6.51 10.81
N ALA A 230 -8.96 5.95 9.67
CA ALA A 230 -7.84 5.01 9.61
C ALA A 230 -6.55 5.54 10.27
N PRO A 231 -6.11 6.80 10.06
CA PRO A 231 -4.89 7.32 10.68
C PRO A 231 -4.95 7.33 12.22
N ARG A 232 -6.06 7.79 12.79
CA ARG A 232 -6.27 7.80 14.25
C ARG A 232 -6.31 6.39 14.82
N LEU A 233 -7.01 5.47 14.16
CA LEU A 233 -7.11 4.08 14.60
C LEU A 233 -5.77 3.35 14.51
N ALA A 234 -4.94 3.68 13.50
CA ALA A 234 -3.59 3.15 13.40
C ALA A 234 -2.70 3.60 14.57
N GLU A 235 -2.76 4.88 14.97
CA GLU A 235 -2.05 5.40 16.12
C GLU A 235 -2.54 4.80 17.44
N GLU A 236 -3.85 4.53 17.56
CA GLU A 236 -4.44 3.83 18.70
C GLU A 236 -4.12 2.34 18.77
N GLY A 237 -3.33 1.79 17.83
CA GLY A 237 -2.99 0.37 17.79
C GLY A 237 -4.13 -0.53 17.33
N LYS A 238 -5.13 -0.01 16.61
CA LYS A 238 -6.30 -0.79 16.17
C LYS A 238 -6.05 -1.56 14.87
N SER A 239 -4.96 -2.32 14.81
CA SER A 239 -4.54 -3.11 13.63
C SER A 239 -5.67 -4.00 13.07
N LYS A 240 -6.49 -4.60 13.95
CA LYS A 240 -7.63 -5.45 13.58
C LYS A 240 -8.74 -4.72 12.78
N LEU A 241 -8.76 -3.39 12.78
CA LEU A 241 -9.70 -2.59 12.01
C LEU A 241 -9.04 -2.03 10.75
N VAL A 242 -7.81 -1.52 10.88
CA VAL A 242 -7.11 -0.83 9.77
C VAL A 242 -6.61 -1.82 8.72
N ILE A 243 -6.05 -2.97 9.12
CA ILE A 243 -5.55 -3.97 8.17
C ILE A 243 -6.66 -4.50 7.25
N PRO A 244 -7.82 -4.97 7.76
CA PRO A 244 -8.91 -5.39 6.88
C PRO A 244 -9.41 -4.28 5.96
N TYR A 245 -9.46 -3.03 6.43
CA TYR A 245 -9.88 -1.90 5.63
C TYR A 245 -8.93 -1.69 4.43
N CYS A 246 -7.62 -1.52 4.67
CA CYS A 246 -6.60 -1.38 3.63
C CYS A 246 -6.64 -2.57 2.63
N TYR A 247 -6.75 -3.80 3.16
CA TYR A 247 -6.84 -4.99 2.32
C TYR A 247 -8.08 -5.01 1.43
N MET A 248 -9.24 -4.62 1.97
CA MET A 248 -10.49 -4.59 1.20
C MET A 248 -10.45 -3.52 0.10
N ASP A 249 -9.86 -2.35 0.36
CA ASP A 249 -9.69 -1.31 -0.66
C ASP A 249 -8.72 -1.79 -1.76
N THR A 250 -7.63 -2.51 -1.39
CA THR A 250 -6.72 -3.15 -2.33
C THR A 250 -7.45 -4.18 -3.21
N MET A 251 -8.22 -5.09 -2.60
CA MET A 251 -8.96 -6.12 -3.34
C MET A 251 -10.03 -5.52 -4.25
N THR A 252 -10.76 -4.52 -3.78
CA THR A 252 -11.75 -3.79 -4.59
C THR A 252 -11.11 -3.13 -5.80
N THR A 253 -9.94 -2.51 -5.60
CA THR A 253 -9.16 -1.90 -6.67
C THR A 253 -8.69 -2.94 -7.69
N TYR A 254 -8.19 -4.09 -7.22
CA TYR A 254 -7.74 -5.16 -8.10
C TYR A 254 -8.89 -5.79 -8.89
N LEU A 255 -10.06 -5.99 -8.28
CA LEU A 255 -11.26 -6.44 -8.96
C LEU A 255 -11.74 -5.42 -10.01
N ALA A 256 -11.73 -4.13 -9.67
CA ALA A 256 -12.07 -3.08 -10.64
C ALA A 256 -11.10 -3.06 -11.82
N TYR A 257 -9.80 -3.19 -11.57
CA TYR A 257 -8.78 -3.33 -12.61
C TYR A 257 -9.07 -4.52 -13.52
N LYS A 258 -9.28 -5.72 -12.96
CA LYS A 258 -9.58 -6.93 -13.73
C LYS A 258 -10.85 -6.77 -14.58
N PHE A 259 -11.89 -6.15 -13.99
CA PHE A 259 -13.12 -5.83 -14.73
C PHE A 259 -12.84 -4.91 -15.93
N MET A 260 -12.17 -3.80 -15.68
CA MET A 260 -11.92 -2.75 -16.67
C MET A 260 -10.97 -3.21 -17.78
N THR A 261 -10.14 -4.20 -17.53
CA THR A 261 -9.21 -4.79 -18.53
C THR A 261 -9.71 -6.07 -19.19
N GLY A 262 -10.95 -6.51 -18.89
CA GLY A 262 -11.56 -7.70 -19.49
C GLY A 262 -10.97 -9.03 -18.97
N GLN A 263 -10.35 -9.04 -17.80
CA GLN A 263 -9.72 -10.22 -17.18
C GLN A 263 -10.63 -10.89 -16.14
N LEU A 264 -11.96 -10.76 -16.29
CA LEU A 264 -12.95 -11.24 -15.31
C LEU A 264 -13.09 -12.77 -15.21
N GLU A 265 -12.73 -13.51 -16.26
CA GLU A 265 -12.87 -14.97 -16.27
C GLU A 265 -12.05 -15.64 -15.16
N ASP A 266 -10.99 -14.98 -14.69
CA ASP A 266 -10.16 -15.45 -13.58
C ASP A 266 -10.80 -15.24 -12.18
N ILE A 267 -11.93 -14.51 -12.10
CA ILE A 267 -12.56 -14.11 -10.80
C ILE A 267 -13.72 -15.06 -10.42
N GLN A 268 -14.30 -15.79 -11.35
CA GLN A 268 -15.45 -16.69 -11.08
C GLN A 268 -15.08 -17.94 -10.28
N GLY A 269 -13.81 -18.15 -9.96
CA GLY A 269 -13.29 -19.26 -9.15
C GLY A 269 -12.80 -18.90 -7.74
N ALA A 270 -13.01 -17.66 -7.25
CA ALA A 270 -12.54 -17.21 -5.94
C ALA A 270 -13.69 -17.08 -4.91
#